data_31a3bb4654b5f592c8ee4950bf63ef92
#
_entry.id   31a3bb4654b5f592c8ee4950bf63ef92
#
_cell.length_a   1.000
_cell.length_b   1.000
_cell.length_c   1.000
_cell.angle_alpha   90.00
_cell.angle_beta   90.00
_cell.angle_gamma   90.00
#
_symmetry.space_group_name_H-M   'P 1'
#
loop_
_entity.id
_entity.type
_entity.pdbx_description
1 polymer ?
#
loop_
_entity_poly.entity_id
_entity_poly.type
_entity_poly.pdbx_seq_one_letter_code
_entity_poly.pdbx_strand_id
1 'polypeptide(L)'
;MCIRDSTESPELGRIVGYENHSGLTHLGAGQEPLATVVSGAGNNGEDGTEGARTHNVLGSYLHGSLLPKNPRVADFLLGQALALRGESLPEVGPDDTLAERAREVAASRPR
;
A
#
# COMPACT_ATOMS: atom_id res chain seq x y z
N MET A 1 -6.81 13.20 -13.19
CA MET A 1 -6.31 13.98 -12.03
C MET A 1 -5.58 13.06 -11.07
N CYS A 2 -4.45 13.50 -10.58
CA CYS A 2 -3.65 12.71 -9.65
C CYS A 2 -4.00 13.09 -8.21
N ILE A 3 -4.45 12.12 -7.42
CA ILE A 3 -4.86 12.33 -6.03
C ILE A 3 -3.82 11.70 -5.12
N ARG A 4 -3.38 12.46 -4.12
CA ARG A 4 -2.47 11.93 -3.10
C ARG A 4 -3.27 11.22 -2.03
N ASP A 5 -2.94 9.96 -1.80
CA ASP A 5 -3.65 9.12 -0.85
C ASP A 5 -2.79 8.77 0.36
N SER A 6 -3.46 8.69 1.49
CA SER A 6 -2.92 8.09 2.71
C SER A 6 -3.89 7.01 3.16
N THR A 7 -3.39 5.81 3.36
CA THR A 7 -4.22 4.66 3.74
C THR A 7 -3.60 3.94 4.92
N GLU A 8 -4.40 3.14 5.62
CA GLU A 8 -3.95 2.32 6.74
C GLU A 8 -4.28 0.86 6.50
N SER A 9 -3.28 0.00 6.64
CA SER A 9 -3.43 -1.45 6.63
C SER A 9 -3.17 -2.00 8.02
N PRO A 10 -4.01 -2.90 8.55
CA PRO A 10 -3.75 -3.49 9.87
C PRO A 10 -2.40 -4.20 9.96
N GLU A 11 -1.94 -4.77 8.86
CA GLU A 11 -0.71 -5.56 8.82
C GLU A 11 0.50 -4.74 8.36
N LEU A 12 0.29 -3.83 7.40
CA LEU A 12 1.38 -3.13 6.73
C LEU A 12 1.56 -1.68 7.21
N GLY A 13 0.65 -1.19 8.06
CA GLY A 13 0.69 0.18 8.55
C GLY A 13 0.24 1.18 7.50
N ARG A 14 0.75 2.39 7.60
CA ARG A 14 0.39 3.45 6.66
C ARG A 14 1.01 3.21 5.29
N ILE A 15 0.17 3.29 4.26
CA ILE A 15 0.60 3.18 2.86
C ILE A 15 0.22 4.47 2.15
N VAL A 16 1.19 5.13 1.53
CA VAL A 16 0.95 6.39 0.81
C VAL A 16 1.32 6.24 -0.66
N GLY A 17 0.68 7.02 -1.49
CA GLY A 17 0.94 7.04 -2.93
C GLY A 17 0.02 8.00 -3.64
N TYR A 18 0.04 7.95 -4.94
CA TYR A 18 -0.85 8.74 -5.79
C TYR A 18 -1.79 7.81 -6.53
N GLU A 19 -3.04 8.23 -6.69
CA GLU A 19 -3.96 7.52 -7.57
C GLU A 19 -4.34 8.41 -8.76
N ASN A 20 -4.49 7.79 -9.91
CA ASN A 20 -4.90 8.48 -11.13
C ASN A 20 -5.61 7.45 -12.03
N HIS A 21 -6.89 7.29 -11.82
CA HIS A 21 -7.69 6.33 -12.56
C HIS A 21 -9.11 6.85 -12.72
N SER A 22 -9.78 6.39 -13.77
CA SER A 22 -11.18 6.70 -14.02
C SER A 22 -12.11 5.51 -13.74
N GLY A 23 -11.54 4.32 -13.63
CA GLY A 23 -12.30 3.14 -13.24
C GLY A 23 -12.64 3.15 -11.76
N LEU A 24 -13.77 2.56 -11.42
CA LEU A 24 -14.20 2.38 -10.03
C LEU A 24 -14.21 0.89 -9.71
N THR A 25 -13.59 0.51 -8.63
CA THR A 25 -13.49 -0.90 -8.24
C THR A 25 -14.37 -1.15 -7.03
N HIS A 26 -15.23 -2.16 -7.13
CA HIS A 26 -16.04 -2.64 -6.03
C HIS A 26 -15.63 -4.07 -5.74
N LEU A 27 -15.18 -4.31 -4.50
CA LEU A 27 -14.68 -5.63 -4.12
C LEU A 27 -15.83 -6.63 -4.08
N GLY A 28 -15.56 -7.85 -4.54
CA GLY A 28 -16.53 -8.92 -4.50
C GLY A 28 -16.73 -9.46 -3.09
N ALA A 29 -17.77 -10.28 -2.91
CA ALA A 29 -18.03 -10.94 -1.63
C ALA A 29 -16.83 -11.81 -1.26
N GLY A 30 -16.37 -11.68 -0.02
CA GLY A 30 -15.22 -12.44 0.45
C GLY A 30 -13.86 -11.86 0.07
N GLN A 31 -13.82 -10.79 -0.71
CA GLN A 31 -12.57 -10.09 -1.00
C GLN A 31 -12.28 -9.04 0.05
N GLU A 32 -11.02 -8.97 0.45
CA GLU A 32 -10.58 -7.97 1.42
C GLU A 32 -9.88 -6.81 0.73
N PRO A 33 -10.04 -5.57 1.21
CA PRO A 33 -9.25 -4.47 0.73
C PRO A 33 -7.80 -4.60 1.21
N LEU A 34 -6.88 -3.97 0.49
CA LEU A 34 -5.50 -3.86 0.95
C LEU A 34 -5.40 -2.94 2.15
N ALA A 35 -6.12 -1.83 2.12
CA ALA A 35 -6.05 -0.82 3.17
C ALA A 35 -7.36 -0.02 3.26
N THR A 36 -7.49 0.75 4.33
CA THR A 36 -8.59 1.68 4.52
C THR A 36 -8.11 3.09 4.22
N VAL A 37 -8.90 3.86 3.49
CA VAL A 37 -8.53 5.23 3.11
C VAL A 37 -8.61 6.16 4.33
N VAL A 38 -7.53 6.87 4.59
CA VAL A 38 -7.50 7.96 5.56
C VAL A 38 -7.72 9.29 4.84
N SER A 39 -7.05 9.46 3.70
CA SER A 39 -7.19 10.64 2.84
C SER A 39 -7.04 10.20 1.40
N GLY A 40 -7.99 10.58 0.54
CA GLY A 40 -8.00 10.20 -0.86
C GLY A 40 -9.32 9.52 -1.24
N ALA A 41 -9.43 9.02 -2.46
CA ALA A 41 -10.63 8.39 -2.97
C ALA A 41 -10.63 6.86 -2.83
N GLY A 42 -9.50 6.22 -3.07
CA GLY A 42 -9.41 4.76 -3.02
C GLY A 42 -10.02 4.06 -4.22
N ASN A 43 -10.61 2.91 -4.00
CA ASN A 43 -11.16 2.06 -5.07
C ASN A 43 -12.30 2.71 -5.85
N ASN A 44 -13.19 3.43 -5.17
CA ASN A 44 -14.40 3.96 -5.80
C ASN A 44 -14.87 5.30 -5.22
N GLY A 45 -14.16 5.85 -4.25
CA GLY A 45 -14.51 7.13 -3.63
C GLY A 45 -15.69 7.09 -2.67
N GLU A 46 -16.27 5.92 -2.42
CA GLU A 46 -17.48 5.80 -1.61
C GLU A 46 -17.30 4.95 -0.36
N ASP A 47 -16.66 3.78 -0.46
CA ASP A 47 -16.62 2.82 0.63
C ASP A 47 -15.38 2.91 1.53
N GLY A 48 -14.48 3.84 1.24
CA GLY A 48 -13.29 4.06 2.07
C GLY A 48 -12.25 2.96 1.99
N THR A 49 -12.30 2.11 0.96
CA THR A 49 -11.31 1.04 0.76
C THR A 49 -10.35 1.35 -0.35
N GLU A 50 -9.14 0.79 -0.27
CA GLU A 50 -8.13 0.90 -1.31
C GLU A 50 -7.54 -0.49 -1.59
N GLY A 51 -7.43 -0.80 -2.89
CA GLY A 51 -6.80 -2.02 -3.32
C GLY A 51 -7.59 -3.27 -3.00
N ALA A 52 -6.93 -4.39 -3.17
CA ALA A 52 -7.50 -5.70 -2.89
C ALA A 52 -6.40 -6.64 -2.43
N ARG A 53 -6.76 -7.61 -1.63
CA ARG A 53 -5.83 -8.61 -1.14
C ARG A 53 -6.50 -9.97 -1.11
N THR A 54 -5.87 -10.95 -1.76
CA THR A 54 -6.28 -12.35 -1.70
C THR A 54 -5.02 -13.17 -1.47
N HIS A 55 -4.91 -13.79 -0.30
CA HIS A 55 -3.70 -14.50 0.12
C HIS A 55 -2.48 -13.55 0.04
N ASN A 56 -1.50 -13.85 -0.79
CA ASN A 56 -0.32 -12.98 -0.99
C ASN A 56 -0.35 -12.24 -2.33
N VAL A 57 -1.53 -12.13 -2.95
CA VAL A 57 -1.73 -11.31 -4.14
C VAL A 57 -2.33 -9.98 -3.72
N LEU A 58 -1.63 -8.90 -4.05
CA LEU A 58 -2.05 -7.54 -3.72
C LEU A 58 -2.33 -6.75 -4.99
N GLY A 59 -3.42 -6.00 -5.00
CA GLY A 59 -3.71 -5.04 -6.04
C GLY A 59 -3.86 -3.66 -5.43
N SER A 60 -3.47 -2.62 -6.15
CA SER A 60 -3.53 -1.25 -5.64
C SER A 60 -3.59 -0.27 -6.79
N TYR A 61 -4.30 0.84 -6.56
CA TYR A 61 -4.23 2.00 -7.46
C TYR A 61 -3.07 2.94 -7.09
N LEU A 62 -2.42 2.71 -5.96
CA LEU A 62 -1.36 3.60 -5.51
C LEU A 62 -0.08 3.42 -6.32
N HIS A 63 0.50 4.53 -6.72
CA HIS A 63 1.74 4.54 -7.48
C HIS A 63 2.61 5.72 -7.06
N GLY A 64 3.72 5.93 -7.79
CA GLY A 64 4.58 7.07 -7.67
C GLY A 64 5.56 7.14 -6.53
N SER A 65 6.37 6.22 -6.33
CA SER A 65 6.59 4.81 -6.50
C SER A 65 6.14 4.09 -5.25
N LEU A 66 5.33 3.06 -5.38
CA LEU A 66 4.71 2.40 -4.22
C LEU A 66 5.74 1.80 -3.26
N LEU A 67 6.63 0.96 -3.77
CA LEU A 67 7.53 0.21 -2.89
C LEU A 67 8.60 1.06 -2.22
N PRO A 68 9.30 1.98 -2.91
CA PRO A 68 10.29 2.82 -2.23
C PRO A 68 9.70 3.70 -1.14
N LYS A 69 8.47 4.18 -1.31
CA LYS A 69 7.82 5.01 -0.30
C LYS A 69 7.24 4.21 0.86
N ASN A 70 7.00 2.93 0.65
CA ASN A 70 6.37 2.07 1.64
C ASN A 70 7.20 0.80 1.84
N PRO A 71 8.36 0.91 2.53
CA PRO A 71 9.27 -0.24 2.67
C PRO A 71 8.63 -1.46 3.31
N ARG A 72 7.64 -1.29 4.17
CA ARG A 72 6.95 -2.42 4.79
C ARG A 72 6.17 -3.24 3.78
N VAL A 73 5.62 -2.59 2.73
CA VAL A 73 4.96 -3.31 1.64
C VAL A 73 5.98 -4.11 0.85
N ALA A 74 7.14 -3.52 0.55
CA ALA A 74 8.23 -4.23 -0.13
C ALA A 74 8.69 -5.44 0.68
N ASP A 75 8.90 -5.25 1.98
CA ASP A 75 9.33 -6.34 2.87
C ASP A 75 8.29 -7.46 2.94
N PHE A 76 7.00 -7.11 2.96
CA PHE A 76 5.94 -8.11 2.94
C PHE A 76 6.00 -8.97 1.67
N LEU A 77 6.13 -8.33 0.50
CA LEU A 77 6.19 -9.04 -0.77
C LEU A 77 7.42 -9.93 -0.86
N LEU A 78 8.58 -9.41 -0.46
CA LEU A 78 9.81 -10.18 -0.44
C LEU A 78 9.72 -11.35 0.53
N GLY A 79 9.14 -11.11 1.71
CA GLY A 79 8.95 -12.16 2.71
C GLY A 79 8.06 -13.28 2.20
N GLN A 80 6.97 -12.95 1.49
CA GLN A 80 6.09 -13.97 0.90
C GLN A 80 6.80 -14.78 -0.19
N ALA A 81 7.58 -14.10 -1.04
CA ALA A 81 8.34 -14.78 -2.08
C ALA A 81 9.38 -15.72 -1.48
N LEU A 82 10.09 -15.30 -0.45
CA LEU A 82 11.09 -16.14 0.22
C LEU A 82 10.43 -17.31 0.96
N ALA A 83 9.27 -17.11 1.56
CA ALA A 83 8.54 -18.17 2.26
C ALA A 83 8.17 -19.30 1.31
N LEU A 84 7.84 -19.00 0.06
CA LEU A 84 7.55 -20.04 -0.95
C LEU A 84 8.77 -20.90 -1.26
N ARG A 85 9.97 -20.40 -0.98
CA ARG A 85 11.23 -21.12 -1.15
C ARG A 85 11.78 -21.70 0.15
N GLY A 86 11.03 -21.60 1.25
CA GLY A 86 11.48 -22.04 2.55
C GLY A 86 12.50 -21.12 3.20
N GLU A 87 12.57 -19.87 2.77
CA GLU A 87 13.51 -18.88 3.27
C GLU A 87 12.78 -17.74 3.97
N SER A 88 13.51 -16.88 4.68
CA SER A 88 12.96 -15.72 5.35
C SER A 88 13.88 -14.51 5.17
N LEU A 89 13.32 -13.30 5.36
CA LEU A 89 14.11 -12.08 5.32
C LEU A 89 15.10 -12.04 6.48
N PRO A 90 16.33 -11.51 6.26
CA PRO A 90 17.25 -11.25 7.35
C PRO A 90 16.66 -10.27 8.36
N GLU A 91 17.00 -10.41 9.63
CA GLU A 91 16.56 -9.48 10.65
C GLU A 91 17.15 -8.09 10.46
N VAL A 92 18.37 -8.03 9.94
CA VAL A 92 19.05 -6.77 9.63
C VAL A 92 19.04 -6.58 8.11
N GLY A 93 18.31 -5.59 7.66
CA GLY A 93 18.22 -5.26 6.24
C GLY A 93 18.71 -3.84 5.96
N PRO A 94 18.36 -3.29 4.79
CA PRO A 94 18.67 -1.90 4.48
C PRO A 94 18.11 -0.94 5.52
N ASP A 95 18.78 0.19 5.68
CA ASP A 95 18.27 1.26 6.54
C ASP A 95 17.16 2.01 5.80
N ASP A 96 15.93 1.81 6.24
CA ASP A 96 14.75 2.41 5.62
C ASP A 96 14.37 3.76 6.22
N THR A 97 15.21 4.34 7.08
CA THR A 97 14.89 5.59 7.78
C THR A 97 14.52 6.72 6.83
N LEU A 98 15.29 6.90 5.75
CA LEU A 98 14.99 7.95 4.78
C LEU A 98 13.70 7.67 4.00
N ALA A 99 13.46 6.40 3.66
CA ALA A 99 12.24 6.01 2.96
C ALA A 99 11.02 6.27 3.83
N GLU A 100 11.08 5.91 5.10
CA GLU A 100 9.98 6.14 6.03
C GLU A 100 9.74 7.63 6.26
N ARG A 101 10.81 8.42 6.34
CA ARG A 101 10.69 9.88 6.46
C ARG A 101 10.05 10.48 5.21
N ALA A 102 10.43 10.01 4.03
CA ALA A 102 9.82 10.47 2.77
C ALA A 102 8.32 10.15 2.76
N ARG A 103 7.94 8.98 3.23
CA ARG A 103 6.53 8.59 3.35
C ARG A 103 5.78 9.53 4.28
N GLU A 104 6.34 9.83 5.46
CA GLU A 104 5.71 10.73 6.42
C GLU A 104 5.51 12.14 5.83
N VAL A 105 6.52 12.66 5.16
CA VAL A 105 6.44 13.96 4.51
C VAL A 105 5.38 13.95 3.42
N ALA A 106 5.35 12.90 2.59
CA ALA A 106 4.35 12.77 1.52
C ALA A 106 2.93 12.72 2.10
N ALA A 107 2.74 11.98 3.20
CA ALA A 107 1.43 11.86 3.85
C ALA A 107 0.95 13.17 4.44
N SER A 108 1.85 14.04 4.90
CA SER A 108 1.51 15.30 5.56
C SER A 108 1.28 16.45 4.60
N ARG A 109 1.64 16.32 3.33
CA ARG A 109 1.50 17.42 2.38
C ARG A 109 0.05 17.67 2.00
N PRO A 110 -0.34 18.93 1.79
CA PRO A 110 -1.67 19.26 1.27
C PRO A 110 -1.88 18.67 -0.11
N ARG A 111 -3.12 18.38 -0.40
CA ARG A 111 -3.55 17.80 -1.69
C ARG A 111 -3.68 18.89 -2.74
#